data_5490188b981f2d10ba67863ed15426f9
#
_entry.id   5490188b981f2d10ba67863ed15426f9
#
_cell.length_a   1.000
_cell.length_b   1.000
_cell.length_c   1.000
_cell.angle_alpha   90.00
_cell.angle_beta   90.00
_cell.angle_gamma   90.00
#
_symmetry.space_group_name_H-M   'P 1'
#
loop_
_entity.id
_entity.type
_entity.pdbx_description
1 polymer ?
#
loop_
_entity_poly.entity_id
_entity_poly.type
_entity_poly.pdbx_seq_one_letter_code
_entity_poly.pdbx_strand_id
1 'polypeptide(L)'
;MRTSRRATPLAFRDGRLSASGRELAAEAAVAISFNGVSHAVMMATPADLEDMAAGFSLSEGIASSMAEIEEIAVLEGARGFDVQVRIVHDAEARLAARRRAMAGPVGCGMCGLESIDAAMRDVAKVSAKVAIRSTDIVAAAAAMADAQALNRLTRSVHAAGFWHPGEGLQALREDVGRHNALDKLIGAMGGDLSGGAIILSSRVSIELVQKAANANCGLLLAVSAPTTLAVDVAREAGMTLVAVVRGDEFEIFTHPERIREGALPHVA
;
A
#
# COMPACT_ATOMS: atom_id res chain seq x y z
N MET A 1 -10.25 9.58 15.28
CA MET A 1 -9.17 8.86 16.00
C MET A 1 -7.88 9.67 15.95
N ARG A 2 -6.95 9.54 16.92
CA ARG A 2 -5.67 10.26 16.88
C ARG A 2 -4.65 9.42 16.13
N THR A 3 -3.99 9.98 15.12
CA THR A 3 -2.96 9.32 14.30
C THR A 3 -1.54 9.52 14.83
N SER A 4 -1.36 10.42 15.81
CA SER A 4 -0.08 10.63 16.49
C SER A 4 -0.27 11.00 17.96
N ARG A 5 0.81 10.87 18.74
CA ARG A 5 0.89 11.25 20.13
C ARG A 5 2.24 11.90 20.44
N ARG A 6 2.21 13.02 21.16
CA ARG A 6 3.42 13.69 21.64
C ARG A 6 4.09 12.86 22.75
N ALA A 7 5.39 12.68 22.64
CA ALA A 7 6.26 12.08 23.64
C ALA A 7 7.37 13.08 24.05
N THR A 8 7.96 12.85 25.22
CA THR A 8 9.05 13.68 25.75
C THR A 8 10.28 12.81 26.03
N PRO A 9 10.95 12.29 24.96
CA PRO A 9 12.17 11.51 25.15
C PRO A 9 13.34 12.37 25.61
N LEU A 10 14.35 11.72 26.20
CA LEU A 10 15.67 12.32 26.37
C LEU A 10 16.44 12.21 25.06
N ALA A 11 16.86 13.35 24.53
CA ALA A 11 17.68 13.42 23.32
C ALA A 11 19.14 13.67 23.72
N PHE A 12 20.06 12.87 23.15
CA PHE A 12 21.49 13.13 23.26
C PHE A 12 21.92 13.99 22.07
N ARG A 13 22.37 15.22 22.37
CA ARG A 13 22.88 16.18 21.36
C ARG A 13 24.06 16.91 21.94
N ASP A 14 25.09 17.11 21.16
CA ASP A 14 26.28 17.86 21.55
C ASP A 14 26.89 17.40 22.88
N GLY A 15 26.92 16.06 23.09
CA GLY A 15 27.48 15.46 24.29
C GLY A 15 26.61 15.55 25.56
N ARG A 16 25.34 16.02 25.46
CA ARG A 16 24.44 16.22 26.60
C ARG A 16 23.07 15.58 26.38
N LEU A 17 22.48 15.12 27.49
CA LEU A 17 21.07 14.68 27.50
C LEU A 17 20.17 15.84 27.86
N SER A 18 19.10 16.05 27.09
CA SER A 18 18.07 17.05 27.35
C SER A 18 16.69 16.53 26.98
N ALA A 19 15.66 17.02 27.65
CA ALA A 19 14.27 16.71 27.28
C ALA A 19 13.95 17.25 25.88
N SER A 20 13.31 16.43 25.05
CA SER A 20 12.93 16.79 23.68
C SER A 20 11.46 16.45 23.46
N GLY A 21 10.75 17.25 22.66
CA GLY A 21 9.40 16.94 22.20
C GLY A 21 9.45 16.19 20.86
N ARG A 22 8.68 15.11 20.69
CA ARG A 22 8.56 14.37 19.43
C ARG A 22 7.13 13.86 19.24
N GLU A 23 6.59 14.00 18.04
CA GLU A 23 5.37 13.31 17.65
C GLU A 23 5.72 11.87 17.24
N LEU A 24 4.99 10.90 17.78
CA LEU A 24 5.10 9.49 17.44
C LEU A 24 3.83 9.07 16.71
N ALA A 25 3.94 8.30 15.63
CA ALA A 25 2.78 7.74 14.96
C ALA A 25 2.01 6.83 15.92
N ALA A 26 0.69 6.91 15.88
CA ALA A 26 -0.16 5.99 16.60
C ALA A 26 -0.22 4.67 15.85
N GLU A 27 -0.14 3.57 16.59
CA GLU A 27 -0.26 2.21 16.12
C GLU A 27 -1.30 1.50 16.98
N ALA A 28 -2.24 0.80 16.34
CA ALA A 28 -3.31 0.06 17.01
C ALA A 28 -3.47 -1.33 16.38
N ALA A 29 -3.92 -2.29 17.16
CA ALA A 29 -4.36 -3.58 16.64
C ALA A 29 -5.70 -3.40 15.91
N VAL A 30 -5.75 -3.85 14.66
CA VAL A 30 -6.93 -3.79 13.80
C VAL A 30 -7.24 -5.20 13.32
N ALA A 31 -8.34 -5.76 13.78
CA ALA A 31 -8.88 -7.00 13.26
C ALA A 31 -9.73 -6.70 12.01
N ILE A 32 -9.60 -7.52 10.98
CA ILE A 32 -10.55 -7.55 9.85
C ILE A 32 -11.35 -8.84 9.97
N SER A 33 -12.66 -8.68 10.08
CA SER A 33 -13.62 -9.78 10.22
C SER A 33 -14.53 -9.82 8.98
N PHE A 34 -14.75 -11.01 8.42
CA PHE A 34 -15.68 -11.21 7.31
C PHE A 34 -16.87 -12.05 7.74
N ASN A 35 -18.09 -11.53 7.52
CA ASN A 35 -19.35 -12.20 7.88
C ASN A 35 -19.34 -12.72 9.32
N GLY A 36 -18.84 -11.89 10.26
CA GLY A 36 -18.78 -12.18 11.69
C GLY A 36 -17.63 -13.09 12.15
N VAL A 37 -16.71 -13.48 11.26
CA VAL A 37 -15.56 -14.33 11.61
C VAL A 37 -14.24 -13.58 11.38
N SER A 38 -13.41 -13.46 12.42
CA SER A 38 -12.10 -12.82 12.31
C SER A 38 -11.21 -13.53 11.29
N HIS A 39 -10.54 -12.74 10.44
CA HIS A 39 -9.70 -13.25 9.36
C HIS A 39 -8.23 -12.90 9.57
N ALA A 40 -7.93 -11.65 9.89
CA ALA A 40 -6.57 -11.16 10.10
C ALA A 40 -6.53 -10.11 11.21
N VAL A 41 -5.40 -10.00 11.92
CA VAL A 41 -5.12 -8.90 12.84
C VAL A 41 -3.83 -8.24 12.40
N MET A 42 -3.85 -6.95 12.19
CA MET A 42 -2.71 -6.16 11.73
C MET A 42 -2.47 -4.98 12.66
N MET A 43 -1.21 -4.58 12.80
CA MET A 43 -0.86 -3.32 13.44
C MET A 43 -0.94 -2.22 12.37
N ALA A 44 -1.76 -1.20 12.61
CA ALA A 44 -2.04 -0.15 11.64
C ALA A 44 -2.18 1.22 12.31
N THR A 45 -1.97 2.28 11.54
CA THR A 45 -2.39 3.63 11.93
C THR A 45 -3.92 3.70 11.99
N PRO A 46 -4.53 4.14 13.13
CA PRO A 46 -5.99 4.13 13.32
C PRO A 46 -6.69 5.27 12.57
N ALA A 47 -6.55 5.28 11.24
CA ALA A 47 -7.23 6.16 10.31
C ALA A 47 -7.52 5.38 9.01
N ASP A 48 -8.52 5.81 8.26
CA ASP A 48 -8.90 5.21 6.97
C ASP A 48 -9.09 3.68 7.06
N LEU A 49 -9.72 3.20 8.16
CA LEU A 49 -9.85 1.76 8.43
C LEU A 49 -10.88 1.09 7.51
N GLU A 50 -11.89 1.82 7.07
CA GLU A 50 -12.85 1.35 6.07
C GLU A 50 -12.15 1.14 4.72
N ASP A 51 -11.35 2.12 4.28
CA ASP A 51 -10.52 2.01 3.09
C ASP A 51 -9.56 0.81 3.20
N MET A 52 -8.92 0.63 4.39
CA MET A 52 -8.02 -0.49 4.62
C MET A 52 -8.72 -1.84 4.45
N ALA A 53 -9.92 -2.01 4.98
CA ALA A 53 -10.65 -3.26 4.90
C ALA A 53 -11.19 -3.53 3.50
N ALA A 54 -11.68 -2.49 2.80
CA ALA A 54 -12.09 -2.58 1.40
C ALA A 54 -10.91 -2.99 0.52
N GLY A 55 -9.79 -2.27 0.62
CA GLY A 55 -8.61 -2.55 -0.17
C GLY A 55 -7.96 -3.89 0.15
N PHE A 56 -7.93 -4.30 1.41
CA PHE A 56 -7.49 -5.65 1.80
C PHE A 56 -8.36 -6.72 1.15
N SER A 57 -9.69 -6.55 1.16
CA SER A 57 -10.62 -7.50 0.54
C SER A 57 -10.35 -7.68 -0.96
N LEU A 58 -10.09 -6.57 -1.66
CA LEU A 58 -9.82 -6.54 -3.10
C LEU A 58 -8.41 -7.05 -3.43
N SER A 59 -7.40 -6.53 -2.74
CA SER A 59 -5.98 -6.84 -2.99
C SER A 59 -5.62 -8.28 -2.65
N GLU A 60 -6.30 -8.90 -1.69
CA GLU A 60 -6.15 -10.31 -1.33
C GLU A 60 -7.04 -11.26 -2.17
N GLY A 61 -7.87 -10.70 -3.07
CA GLY A 61 -8.76 -11.47 -3.93
C GLY A 61 -9.93 -12.15 -3.20
N ILE A 62 -10.30 -11.64 -2.02
CA ILE A 62 -11.49 -12.09 -1.27
C ILE A 62 -12.74 -11.56 -1.98
N ALA A 63 -12.73 -10.26 -2.32
CA ALA A 63 -13.72 -9.65 -3.19
C ALA A 63 -13.10 -9.32 -4.55
N SER A 64 -13.84 -9.50 -5.63
CA SER A 64 -13.41 -9.17 -6.99
C SER A 64 -13.73 -7.74 -7.41
N SER A 65 -14.64 -7.08 -6.70
CA SER A 65 -15.01 -5.68 -6.89
C SER A 65 -15.68 -5.12 -5.64
N MET A 66 -15.82 -3.81 -5.57
CA MET A 66 -16.57 -3.13 -4.49
C MET A 66 -18.03 -3.57 -4.42
N ALA A 67 -18.63 -4.01 -5.52
CA ALA A 67 -20.01 -4.49 -5.55
C ALA A 67 -20.23 -5.78 -4.74
N GLU A 68 -19.16 -6.51 -4.43
CA GLU A 68 -19.22 -7.70 -3.57
C GLU A 68 -19.06 -7.39 -2.08
N ILE A 69 -18.81 -6.13 -1.71
CA ILE A 69 -18.73 -5.64 -0.33
C ILE A 69 -20.04 -4.91 -0.01
N GLU A 70 -20.89 -5.53 0.80
CA GLU A 70 -22.21 -4.97 1.14
C GLU A 70 -22.13 -3.89 2.21
N GLU A 71 -21.23 -4.07 3.19
CA GLU A 71 -21.08 -3.15 4.32
C GLU A 71 -19.70 -3.26 4.95
N ILE A 72 -19.19 -2.13 5.43
CA ILE A 72 -18.00 -2.08 6.28
C ILE A 72 -18.34 -1.27 7.52
N ALA A 73 -18.15 -1.86 8.71
CA ALA A 73 -18.38 -1.21 10.00
C ALA A 73 -17.12 -1.24 10.84
N VAL A 74 -16.69 -0.10 11.36
CA VAL A 74 -15.53 0.02 12.26
C VAL A 74 -16.03 0.08 13.70
N LEU A 75 -15.65 -0.91 14.50
CA LEU A 75 -15.98 -1.00 15.91
C LEU A 75 -14.73 -0.73 16.75
N GLU A 76 -14.78 0.31 17.57
CA GLU A 76 -13.70 0.62 18.51
C GLU A 76 -13.90 -0.22 19.80
N GLY A 77 -12.89 -1.01 20.15
CA GLY A 77 -12.84 -1.80 21.37
C GLY A 77 -11.79 -1.28 22.36
N ALA A 78 -11.72 -1.86 23.54
CA ALA A 78 -10.80 -1.43 24.59
C ALA A 78 -9.30 -1.56 24.22
N ARG A 79 -8.95 -2.41 23.24
CA ARG A 79 -7.55 -2.71 22.86
C ARG A 79 -7.25 -2.57 21.38
N GLY A 80 -8.14 -1.97 20.60
CA GLY A 80 -7.98 -1.83 19.15
C GLY A 80 -9.34 -1.74 18.44
N PHE A 81 -9.34 -2.07 17.17
CA PHE A 81 -10.50 -1.95 16.29
C PHE A 81 -10.85 -3.31 15.69
N ASP A 82 -12.13 -3.56 15.52
CA ASP A 82 -12.67 -4.64 14.69
C ASP A 82 -13.36 -4.01 13.48
N VAL A 83 -12.83 -4.23 12.29
CA VAL A 83 -13.42 -3.77 11.04
C VAL A 83 -14.18 -4.94 10.44
N GLN A 84 -15.48 -4.87 10.55
CA GLN A 84 -16.40 -5.91 10.10
C GLN A 84 -16.80 -5.64 8.66
N VAL A 85 -16.48 -6.58 7.78
CA VAL A 85 -16.82 -6.56 6.36
C VAL A 85 -17.89 -7.60 6.08
N ARG A 86 -19.02 -7.16 5.56
CA ARG A 86 -20.04 -8.07 5.02
C ARG A 86 -19.85 -8.20 3.52
N ILE A 87 -19.62 -9.44 3.07
CA ILE A 87 -19.44 -9.78 1.66
C ILE A 87 -20.58 -10.67 1.18
N VAL A 88 -20.88 -10.58 -0.13
CA VAL A 88 -21.89 -11.43 -0.78
C VAL A 88 -21.52 -12.91 -0.69
N HIS A 89 -22.52 -13.79 -0.78
CA HIS A 89 -22.33 -15.24 -0.66
C HIS A 89 -21.29 -15.81 -1.63
N ASP A 90 -21.27 -15.33 -2.87
CA ASP A 90 -20.34 -15.84 -3.90
C ASP A 90 -18.85 -15.53 -3.56
N ALA A 91 -18.57 -14.54 -2.73
CA ALA A 91 -17.22 -14.23 -2.23
C ALA A 91 -16.76 -15.16 -1.10
N GLU A 92 -17.68 -15.88 -0.43
CA GLU A 92 -17.34 -16.75 0.71
C GLU A 92 -16.45 -17.94 0.32
N ALA A 93 -16.61 -18.46 -0.88
CA ALA A 93 -15.75 -19.55 -1.38
C ALA A 93 -14.29 -19.10 -1.52
N ARG A 94 -14.05 -17.88 -2.03
CA ARG A 94 -12.71 -17.26 -2.11
C ARG A 94 -12.14 -16.99 -0.74
N LEU A 95 -12.96 -16.47 0.17
CA LEU A 95 -12.58 -16.26 1.58
C LEU A 95 -12.15 -17.57 2.25
N ALA A 96 -12.91 -18.65 2.07
CA ALA A 96 -12.58 -19.97 2.62
C ALA A 96 -11.27 -20.54 2.03
N ALA A 97 -11.03 -20.35 0.74
CA ALA A 97 -9.77 -20.71 0.10
C ALA A 97 -8.59 -19.90 0.68
N ARG A 98 -8.77 -18.59 0.88
CA ARG A 98 -7.76 -17.72 1.46
C ARG A 98 -7.44 -18.06 2.92
N ARG A 99 -8.45 -18.40 3.73
CA ARG A 99 -8.25 -18.85 5.12
C ARG A 99 -7.39 -20.11 5.20
N ARG A 100 -7.62 -21.09 4.34
CA ARG A 100 -6.79 -22.31 4.30
C ARG A 100 -5.34 -22.01 3.97
N ALA A 101 -5.07 -20.97 3.18
CA ALA A 101 -3.72 -20.54 2.82
C ALA A 101 -3.02 -19.70 3.91
N MET A 102 -3.74 -19.23 4.93
CA MET A 102 -3.23 -18.29 5.96
C MET A 102 -3.05 -18.91 7.35
N ALA A 103 -3.37 -20.18 7.57
CA ALA A 103 -3.29 -20.83 8.88
C ALA A 103 -1.85 -21.22 9.23
N GLY A 104 -1.11 -20.37 9.96
CA GLY A 104 0.27 -20.63 10.42
C GLY A 104 0.85 -19.50 11.30
N PRO A 105 1.92 -19.74 12.13
CA PRO A 105 2.49 -18.74 13.03
C PRO A 105 3.35 -17.69 12.29
N VAL A 106 3.38 -16.50 12.81
CA VAL A 106 3.58 -15.20 12.18
C VAL A 106 4.94 -14.55 12.44
N GLY A 107 5.52 -13.82 11.48
CA GLY A 107 6.76 -13.08 11.71
C GLY A 107 7.17 -11.93 10.80
N CYS A 108 6.75 -11.69 9.55
CA CYS A 108 7.33 -10.58 8.75
C CYS A 108 6.50 -10.06 7.55
N GLY A 109 5.17 -10.00 7.66
CA GLY A 109 4.29 -9.54 6.56
C GLY A 109 3.83 -10.66 5.62
N MET A 110 4.55 -11.78 5.53
CA MET A 110 4.11 -13.06 4.93
C MET A 110 3.59 -14.04 5.98
N CYS A 111 3.30 -13.56 7.15
CA CYS A 111 3.02 -14.35 8.30
C CYS A 111 1.62 -14.93 8.25
N GLY A 112 1.53 -16.25 8.34
CA GLY A 112 0.30 -17.01 8.28
C GLY A 112 0.12 -17.81 7.00
N LEU A 113 1.09 -17.87 6.10
CA LEU A 113 1.02 -18.73 4.91
C LEU A 113 1.50 -20.14 5.26
N GLU A 114 0.61 -21.14 5.08
CA GLU A 114 0.93 -22.55 5.39
C GLU A 114 1.91 -23.19 4.41
N SER A 115 2.18 -22.56 3.25
CA SER A 115 3.09 -23.11 2.27
C SER A 115 3.82 -22.04 1.46
N ILE A 116 4.96 -22.43 0.89
CA ILE A 116 5.70 -21.64 -0.09
C ILE A 116 4.81 -21.32 -1.29
N ASP A 117 3.97 -22.24 -1.72
CA ASP A 117 3.07 -22.07 -2.85
C ASP A 117 2.04 -20.96 -2.61
N ALA A 118 1.55 -20.82 -1.37
CA ALA A 118 0.65 -19.72 -1.00
C ALA A 118 1.35 -18.34 -1.02
N ALA A 119 2.65 -18.29 -0.74
CA ALA A 119 3.46 -17.08 -0.87
C ALA A 119 3.81 -16.77 -2.33
N MET A 120 4.06 -17.82 -3.13
CA MET A 120 4.48 -17.77 -4.53
C MET A 120 3.30 -17.96 -5.50
N ARG A 121 2.10 -17.54 -5.08
CA ARG A 121 0.90 -17.65 -5.92
C ARG A 121 1.07 -16.94 -7.25
N ASP A 122 0.41 -17.46 -8.29
CA ASP A 122 0.36 -16.83 -9.60
C ASP A 122 -0.11 -15.37 -9.47
N VAL A 123 0.59 -14.48 -10.14
CA VAL A 123 0.24 -13.06 -10.17
C VAL A 123 -0.77 -12.79 -11.29
N ALA A 124 -1.76 -11.96 -10.99
CA ALA A 124 -2.71 -11.50 -11.99
C ALA A 124 -1.99 -10.74 -13.11
N LYS A 125 -2.32 -11.05 -14.38
CA LYS A 125 -1.81 -10.29 -15.52
C LYS A 125 -2.50 -8.94 -15.57
N VAL A 126 -1.70 -7.87 -15.64
CA VAL A 126 -2.21 -6.51 -15.73
C VAL A 126 -2.70 -6.23 -17.15
N SER A 127 -3.94 -5.80 -17.29
CA SER A 127 -4.54 -5.41 -18.56
C SER A 127 -4.45 -3.90 -18.85
N ALA A 128 -4.08 -3.09 -17.87
CA ALA A 128 -3.94 -1.63 -17.95
C ALA A 128 -2.97 -1.23 -19.07
N LYS A 129 -3.39 -0.26 -19.90
CA LYS A 129 -2.62 0.25 -21.04
C LYS A 129 -2.13 1.68 -20.85
N VAL A 130 -2.26 2.21 -19.63
CA VAL A 130 -1.83 3.57 -19.32
C VAL A 130 -0.33 3.73 -19.56
N ALA A 131 0.05 4.88 -20.12
CA ALA A 131 1.44 5.28 -20.29
C ALA A 131 1.67 6.62 -19.58
N ILE A 132 2.88 6.83 -19.08
CA ILE A 132 3.27 7.99 -18.28
C ILE A 132 4.53 8.64 -18.88
N ARG A 133 4.67 9.97 -18.75
CA ARG A 133 5.92 10.65 -19.13
C ARG A 133 6.93 10.51 -18.01
N SER A 134 8.22 10.52 -18.36
CA SER A 134 9.34 10.54 -17.38
C SER A 134 9.21 11.70 -16.40
N THR A 135 8.75 12.86 -16.86
CA THR A 135 8.47 14.05 -16.02
C THR A 135 7.35 13.83 -15.03
N ASP A 136 6.34 13.03 -15.35
CA ASP A 136 5.23 12.72 -14.44
C ASP A 136 5.69 11.81 -13.29
N ILE A 137 6.70 10.93 -13.52
CA ILE A 137 7.30 10.09 -12.46
C ILE A 137 7.96 10.96 -11.40
N VAL A 138 8.76 11.93 -11.83
CA VAL A 138 9.41 12.91 -10.93
C VAL A 138 8.37 13.75 -10.19
N ALA A 139 7.35 14.24 -10.90
CA ALA A 139 6.27 15.03 -10.32
C ALA A 139 5.45 14.21 -9.30
N ALA A 140 5.18 12.94 -9.57
CA ALA A 140 4.47 12.04 -8.65
C ALA A 140 5.24 11.86 -7.34
N ALA A 141 6.56 11.69 -7.39
CA ALA A 141 7.40 11.55 -6.21
C ALA A 141 7.43 12.83 -5.36
N ALA A 142 7.55 13.99 -6.00
CA ALA A 142 7.50 15.28 -5.33
C ALA A 142 6.13 15.52 -4.67
N ALA A 143 5.04 15.31 -5.40
CA ALA A 143 3.68 15.49 -4.90
C ALA A 143 3.38 14.54 -3.73
N MET A 144 3.84 13.28 -3.79
CA MET A 144 3.72 12.35 -2.66
C MET A 144 4.47 12.87 -1.44
N ALA A 145 5.71 13.34 -1.58
CA ALA A 145 6.51 13.86 -0.47
C ALA A 145 5.82 15.06 0.22
N ASP A 146 5.25 15.96 -0.58
CA ASP A 146 4.52 17.13 -0.10
C ASP A 146 3.18 16.77 0.58
N ALA A 147 2.53 15.70 0.14
CA ALA A 147 1.24 15.28 0.69
C ALA A 147 1.35 14.43 1.98
N GLN A 148 2.52 13.89 2.33
CA GLN A 148 2.73 13.02 3.51
C GLN A 148 2.67 13.80 4.83
N ALA A 149 1.47 14.15 5.28
CA ALA A 149 1.24 14.97 6.46
C ALA A 149 1.68 14.27 7.76
N LEU A 150 1.32 12.99 7.95
CA LEU A 150 1.67 12.22 9.14
C LEU A 150 3.17 11.91 9.18
N ASN A 151 3.78 11.58 8.03
CA ASN A 151 5.22 11.34 7.96
C ASN A 151 6.03 12.61 8.24
N ARG A 152 5.58 13.79 7.81
CA ARG A 152 6.24 15.06 8.19
C ARG A 152 6.30 15.27 9.69
N LEU A 153 5.25 14.87 10.42
CA LEU A 153 5.18 15.01 11.88
C LEU A 153 6.02 13.95 12.60
N THR A 154 5.96 12.69 12.14
CA THR A 154 6.41 11.53 12.92
C THR A 154 7.67 10.89 12.39
N ARG A 155 7.93 10.96 11.07
CA ARG A 155 9.03 10.30 10.36
C ARG A 155 9.05 8.78 10.53
N SER A 156 7.86 8.15 10.69
CA SER A 156 7.75 6.73 11.04
C SER A 156 6.61 6.00 10.34
N VAL A 157 6.09 6.56 9.25
CA VAL A 157 5.03 5.93 8.45
C VAL A 157 5.43 5.83 6.98
N HIS A 158 4.79 4.92 6.29
CA HIS A 158 4.86 4.76 4.85
C HIS A 158 3.66 5.42 4.18
N ALA A 159 3.78 5.69 2.88
CA ALA A 159 2.69 6.19 2.06
C ALA A 159 2.55 5.40 0.77
N ALA A 160 1.31 5.30 0.31
CA ALA A 160 0.93 4.90 -1.02
C ALA A 160 0.06 5.99 -1.65
N GLY A 161 0.37 6.41 -2.87
CA GLY A 161 -0.37 7.42 -3.63
C GLY A 161 -0.79 6.91 -5.00
N PHE A 162 -1.87 7.47 -5.54
CA PHE A 162 -2.31 7.23 -6.90
C PHE A 162 -2.13 8.49 -7.75
N TRP A 163 -1.33 8.36 -8.79
CA TRP A 163 -1.06 9.42 -9.77
C TRP A 163 -1.80 9.16 -11.07
N HIS A 164 -2.62 10.11 -11.50
CA HIS A 164 -3.27 10.07 -12.80
C HIS A 164 -2.52 10.98 -13.79
N PRO A 165 -2.12 10.47 -14.98
CA PRO A 165 -1.49 11.29 -16.01
C PRO A 165 -2.42 12.44 -16.43
N GLY A 166 -1.92 13.68 -16.31
CA GLY A 166 -2.69 14.90 -16.62
C GLY A 166 -3.50 15.51 -15.48
N GLU A 167 -3.80 14.75 -14.41
CA GLU A 167 -4.57 15.24 -13.25
C GLU A 167 -3.71 15.30 -11.95
N GLY A 168 -2.56 14.62 -11.94
CA GLY A 168 -1.67 14.61 -10.79
C GLY A 168 -2.04 13.60 -9.70
N LEU A 169 -1.63 13.87 -8.46
CA LEU A 169 -1.90 13.01 -7.30
C LEU A 169 -3.37 13.09 -6.89
N GLN A 170 -4.10 11.99 -7.08
CA GLN A 170 -5.54 11.92 -6.80
C GLN A 170 -5.86 11.47 -5.39
N ALA A 171 -5.06 10.56 -4.85
CA ALA A 171 -5.22 10.03 -3.50
C ALA A 171 -3.87 9.71 -2.88
N LEU A 172 -3.80 9.80 -1.54
CA LEU A 172 -2.66 9.36 -0.75
C LEU A 172 -3.18 8.78 0.57
N ARG A 173 -2.57 7.67 1.00
CA ARG A 173 -2.81 7.06 2.31
C ARG A 173 -1.50 6.78 3.01
N GLU A 174 -1.47 7.08 4.31
CA GLU A 174 -0.31 6.86 5.17
C GLU A 174 -0.63 5.80 6.23
N ASP A 175 0.35 4.94 6.52
CA ASP A 175 0.24 3.93 7.58
C ASP A 175 1.63 3.55 8.11
N VAL A 176 1.71 3.09 9.36
CA VAL A 176 2.93 2.50 9.95
C VAL A 176 3.40 1.27 9.15
N GLY A 177 2.46 0.55 8.52
CA GLY A 177 2.71 -0.61 7.66
C GLY A 177 2.59 -0.27 6.17
N ARG A 178 3.62 -0.56 5.37
CA ARG A 178 3.60 -0.30 3.92
C ARG A 178 2.47 -1.05 3.18
N HIS A 179 2.14 -2.27 3.62
CA HIS A 179 1.05 -3.07 3.03
C HIS A 179 -0.31 -2.43 3.33
N ASN A 180 -0.50 -1.97 4.57
CA ASN A 180 -1.72 -1.27 4.98
C ASN A 180 -1.89 0.05 4.23
N ALA A 181 -0.79 0.81 4.01
CA ALA A 181 -0.85 2.05 3.22
C ALA A 181 -1.34 1.78 1.79
N LEU A 182 -0.88 0.69 1.16
CA LEU A 182 -1.33 0.28 -0.16
C LEU A 182 -2.79 -0.22 -0.14
N ASP A 183 -3.17 -1.03 0.85
CA ASP A 183 -4.56 -1.48 0.99
C ASP A 183 -5.51 -0.28 1.18
N LYS A 184 -5.16 0.67 2.04
CA LYS A 184 -5.93 1.91 2.20
C LYS A 184 -6.09 2.66 0.88
N LEU A 185 -5.02 2.76 0.09
CA LEU A 185 -5.08 3.41 -1.22
C LEU A 185 -6.02 2.66 -2.18
N ILE A 186 -5.89 1.34 -2.28
CA ILE A 186 -6.73 0.51 -3.16
C ILE A 186 -8.21 0.65 -2.80
N GLY A 187 -8.54 0.63 -1.50
CA GLY A 187 -9.91 0.83 -1.02
C GLY A 187 -10.44 2.22 -1.34
N ALA A 188 -9.67 3.27 -1.07
CA ALA A 188 -10.03 4.65 -1.37
C ALA A 188 -10.31 4.90 -2.85
N MET A 189 -9.66 4.14 -3.73
CA MET A 189 -9.80 4.22 -5.18
C MET A 189 -10.83 3.23 -5.75
N GLY A 190 -11.53 2.47 -4.91
CA GLY A 190 -12.56 1.53 -5.36
C GLY A 190 -12.04 0.28 -6.07
N GLY A 191 -10.75 -0.02 -5.97
CA GLY A 191 -10.15 -1.29 -6.40
C GLY A 191 -9.53 -1.32 -7.79
N ASP A 192 -9.95 -0.51 -8.74
CA ASP A 192 -9.35 -0.44 -10.09
C ASP A 192 -8.43 0.77 -10.23
N LEU A 193 -7.13 0.50 -10.40
CA LEU A 193 -6.11 1.52 -10.57
C LEU A 193 -5.49 1.50 -11.98
N SER A 194 -6.24 1.02 -12.97
CA SER A 194 -5.77 0.88 -14.36
C SER A 194 -5.52 2.22 -15.07
N GLY A 195 -6.13 3.31 -14.58
CA GLY A 195 -6.03 4.66 -15.17
C GLY A 195 -4.75 5.43 -14.84
N GLY A 196 -3.87 4.91 -13.97
CA GLY A 196 -2.73 5.68 -13.51
C GLY A 196 -1.57 4.83 -12.97
N ALA A 197 -0.81 5.41 -12.07
CA ALA A 197 0.34 4.81 -11.42
C ALA A 197 0.19 4.81 -9.89
N ILE A 198 0.53 3.71 -9.25
CA ILE A 198 0.77 3.67 -7.81
C ILE A 198 2.17 4.19 -7.53
N ILE A 199 2.34 5.07 -6.54
CA ILE A 199 3.63 5.48 -6.02
C ILE A 199 3.78 5.13 -4.54
N LEU A 200 4.90 4.51 -4.16
CA LEU A 200 5.20 4.01 -2.83
C LEU A 200 6.41 4.72 -2.22
N SER A 201 6.33 5.11 -0.96
CA SER A 201 7.47 5.62 -0.19
C SER A 201 8.41 4.51 0.30
N SER A 202 7.96 3.25 0.29
CA SER A 202 8.65 2.08 0.81
C SER A 202 9.47 1.35 -0.26
N ARG A 203 10.21 0.30 0.18
CA ARG A 203 10.74 -0.73 -0.72
C ARG A 203 9.60 -1.48 -1.39
N VAL A 204 9.85 -2.07 -2.57
CA VAL A 204 8.89 -2.95 -3.25
C VAL A 204 9.26 -4.40 -2.98
N SER A 205 8.36 -5.14 -2.34
CA SER A 205 8.41 -6.59 -2.15
C SER A 205 7.36 -7.28 -3.03
N ILE A 206 7.43 -8.61 -3.12
CA ILE A 206 6.52 -9.42 -3.94
C ILE A 206 5.05 -9.13 -3.63
N GLU A 207 4.69 -9.00 -2.36
CA GLU A 207 3.30 -8.80 -1.92
C GLU A 207 2.73 -7.46 -2.43
N LEU A 208 3.56 -6.41 -2.48
CA LEU A 208 3.13 -5.12 -3.01
C LEU A 208 2.88 -5.19 -4.52
N VAL A 209 3.67 -5.97 -5.26
CA VAL A 209 3.44 -6.23 -6.68
C VAL A 209 2.15 -7.03 -6.89
N GLN A 210 1.93 -8.09 -6.09
CA GLN A 210 0.71 -8.91 -6.15
C GLN A 210 -0.55 -8.07 -5.86
N LYS A 211 -0.51 -7.22 -4.83
CA LYS A 211 -1.62 -6.30 -4.50
C LYS A 211 -1.88 -5.29 -5.61
N ALA A 212 -0.84 -4.68 -6.16
CA ALA A 212 -0.96 -3.74 -7.28
C ALA A 212 -1.50 -4.41 -8.55
N ALA A 213 -1.10 -5.67 -8.82
CA ALA A 213 -1.60 -6.44 -9.96
C ALA A 213 -3.08 -6.81 -9.79
N ASN A 214 -3.52 -7.19 -8.58
CA ASN A 214 -4.93 -7.46 -8.29
C ASN A 214 -5.80 -6.19 -8.44
N ALA A 215 -5.23 -5.01 -8.20
CA ALA A 215 -5.86 -3.72 -8.48
C ALA A 215 -5.69 -3.27 -9.95
N ASN A 216 -5.24 -4.15 -10.85
CA ASN A 216 -5.02 -3.92 -12.28
C ASN A 216 -4.12 -2.68 -12.57
N CYS A 217 -3.18 -2.36 -11.68
CA CYS A 217 -2.27 -1.24 -11.87
C CYS A 217 -1.11 -1.61 -12.80
N GLY A 218 -0.98 -0.92 -13.94
CA GLY A 218 0.07 -1.16 -14.92
C GLY A 218 1.41 -0.48 -14.61
N LEU A 219 1.44 0.47 -13.67
CA LEU A 219 2.59 1.31 -13.34
C LEU A 219 2.80 1.37 -11.84
N LEU A 220 3.87 0.76 -11.34
CA LEU A 220 4.27 0.80 -9.94
C LEU A 220 5.57 1.59 -9.79
N LEU A 221 5.49 2.72 -9.10
CA LEU A 221 6.60 3.63 -8.83
C LEU A 221 7.02 3.52 -7.36
N ALA A 222 8.31 3.64 -7.05
CA ALA A 222 8.80 3.63 -5.67
C ALA A 222 10.01 4.53 -5.45
N VAL A 223 10.05 5.20 -4.30
CA VAL A 223 11.21 6.00 -3.86
C VAL A 223 12.38 5.11 -3.47
N SER A 224 12.12 3.91 -2.97
CA SER A 224 13.13 2.95 -2.54
C SER A 224 13.31 1.80 -3.55
N ALA A 225 14.29 0.93 -3.32
CA ALA A 225 14.63 -0.15 -4.23
C ALA A 225 13.65 -1.34 -4.13
N PRO A 226 13.46 -2.11 -5.23
CA PRO A 226 12.72 -3.38 -5.23
C PRO A 226 13.62 -4.54 -4.76
N THR A 227 12.98 -5.66 -4.40
CA THR A 227 13.67 -6.95 -4.27
C THR A 227 13.76 -7.65 -5.63
N THR A 228 14.69 -8.59 -5.79
CA THR A 228 14.82 -9.37 -7.04
C THR A 228 13.53 -10.09 -7.40
N LEU A 229 12.91 -10.73 -6.41
CA LEU A 229 11.65 -11.45 -6.61
C LEU A 229 10.50 -10.50 -7.01
N ALA A 230 10.45 -9.29 -6.46
CA ALA A 230 9.47 -8.29 -6.88
C ALA A 230 9.65 -7.89 -8.36
N VAL A 231 10.90 -7.77 -8.83
CA VAL A 231 11.21 -7.48 -10.24
C VAL A 231 10.74 -8.62 -11.14
N ASP A 232 11.01 -9.88 -10.76
CA ASP A 232 10.63 -11.04 -11.55
C ASP A 232 9.10 -11.16 -11.66
N VAL A 233 8.39 -11.00 -10.53
CA VAL A 233 6.93 -11.06 -10.50
C VAL A 233 6.29 -9.86 -11.22
N ALA A 234 6.85 -8.67 -11.12
CA ALA A 234 6.37 -7.50 -11.89
C ALA A 234 6.51 -7.73 -13.41
N ARG A 235 7.64 -8.32 -13.83
CA ARG A 235 7.87 -8.70 -15.25
C ARG A 235 6.84 -9.73 -15.70
N GLU A 236 6.60 -10.73 -14.89
CA GLU A 236 5.61 -11.76 -15.17
C GLU A 236 4.20 -11.18 -15.24
N ALA A 237 3.81 -10.31 -14.31
CA ALA A 237 2.52 -9.62 -14.31
C ALA A 237 2.28 -8.70 -15.52
N GLY A 238 3.33 -8.36 -16.28
CA GLY A 238 3.27 -7.34 -17.33
C GLY A 238 3.18 -5.92 -16.78
N MET A 239 3.69 -5.68 -15.56
CA MET A 239 3.69 -4.40 -14.87
C MET A 239 4.99 -3.64 -15.09
N THR A 240 4.93 -2.36 -15.39
CA THR A 240 6.10 -1.47 -15.39
C THR A 240 6.47 -1.13 -13.95
N LEU A 241 7.66 -1.54 -13.54
CA LEU A 241 8.24 -1.23 -12.24
C LEU A 241 9.34 -0.18 -12.38
N VAL A 242 9.13 0.98 -11.78
CA VAL A 242 10.10 2.06 -11.65
C VAL A 242 10.43 2.23 -10.18
N ALA A 243 11.72 2.32 -9.86
CA ALA A 243 12.12 2.46 -8.46
C ALA A 243 13.37 3.37 -8.32
N VAL A 244 13.82 3.57 -7.08
CA VAL A 244 14.94 4.47 -6.76
C VAL A 244 14.67 5.89 -7.25
N VAL A 245 13.40 6.33 -7.20
CA VAL A 245 13.01 7.68 -7.64
C VAL A 245 13.54 8.71 -6.64
N ARG A 246 14.50 9.54 -7.07
CA ARG A 246 15.17 10.55 -6.24
C ARG A 246 15.47 11.81 -7.06
N GLY A 247 14.86 12.93 -6.67
CA GLY A 247 15.00 14.15 -7.46
C GLY A 247 14.44 13.94 -8.87
N ASP A 248 15.30 14.10 -9.87
CA ASP A 248 15.01 13.91 -11.29
C ASP A 248 15.49 12.57 -11.87
N GLU A 249 16.03 11.69 -11.03
CA GLU A 249 16.56 10.38 -11.41
C GLU A 249 15.65 9.23 -10.96
N PHE A 250 15.61 8.16 -11.76
CA PHE A 250 14.93 6.90 -11.42
C PHE A 250 15.44 5.74 -12.30
N GLU A 251 15.13 4.52 -11.90
CA GLU A 251 15.50 3.31 -12.62
C GLU A 251 14.25 2.54 -13.06
N ILE A 252 14.23 2.05 -14.32
CA ILE A 252 13.13 1.24 -14.87
C ILE A 252 13.58 -0.22 -14.88
N PHE A 253 12.93 -1.08 -14.09
CA PHE A 253 13.30 -2.49 -13.92
C PHE A 253 12.55 -3.42 -14.87
N THR A 254 11.29 -3.09 -15.25
CA THR A 254 10.45 -3.91 -16.10
C THR A 254 9.61 -3.05 -17.03
N HIS A 255 9.28 -3.59 -18.22
CA HIS A 255 8.30 -3.04 -19.16
C HIS A 255 8.44 -1.52 -19.42
N PRO A 256 9.61 -1.06 -20.00
CA PRO A 256 9.86 0.36 -20.22
C PRO A 256 8.94 0.99 -21.28
N GLU A 257 8.24 0.20 -22.07
CA GLU A 257 7.39 0.65 -23.18
C GLU A 257 6.22 1.55 -22.77
N ARG A 258 5.86 1.58 -21.46
CA ARG A 258 4.85 2.50 -20.91
C ARG A 258 5.42 3.85 -20.51
N ILE A 259 6.75 4.00 -20.52
CA ILE A 259 7.40 5.28 -20.19
C ILE A 259 7.71 6.02 -21.48
N ARG A 260 7.17 7.25 -21.59
CA ARG A 260 7.46 8.16 -22.69
C ARG A 260 8.49 9.18 -22.23
N GLU A 261 9.49 9.45 -23.06
CA GLU A 261 10.42 10.54 -22.78
C GLU A 261 9.68 11.87 -22.71
N GLY A 262 9.97 12.66 -21.70
CA GLY A 262 9.50 14.02 -21.51
C GLY A 262 10.70 14.91 -21.25
N ALA A 263 10.76 16.07 -21.91
CA ALA A 263 11.79 17.06 -21.60
C ALA A 263 11.48 17.66 -20.23
N LEU A 264 12.42 17.55 -19.28
CA LEU A 264 12.39 18.33 -18.05
C LEU A 264 12.56 19.81 -18.45
N PRO A 265 11.78 20.75 -17.88
CA PRO A 265 12.06 22.16 -18.09
C PRO A 265 13.47 22.43 -17.56
N HIS A 266 14.35 22.91 -18.44
CA HIS A 266 15.65 23.40 -18.02
C HIS A 266 15.40 24.55 -17.04
N VAL A 267 15.70 24.33 -15.77
CA VAL A 267 15.79 25.41 -14.78
C VAL A 267 17.08 26.15 -15.13
N ALA A 268 16.93 27.33 -15.71
CA ALA A 268 18.00 28.24 -16.02
C ALA A 268 18.56 28.88 -14.74
#